data_9f773cefd5f2c916d3d37eab8662f616
#
_entry.id   9f773cefd5f2c916d3d37eab8662f616
#
_cell.length_a   1.000
_cell.length_b   1.000
_cell.length_c   1.000
_cell.angle_alpha   90.00
_cell.angle_beta   90.00
_cell.angle_gamma   90.00
#
_symmetry.space_group_name_H-M   'P 1'
#
loop_
_entity.id
_entity.type
_entity.pdbx_description
1 polymer ?
#
loop_
_entity_poly.entity_id
_entity_poly.type
_entity_poly.pdbx_seq_one_letter_code
_entity_poly.pdbx_strand_id
1 'polypeptide(L)'
;MDTIDFLKHYRPVSPKDMILVTADFQTAGRGQAGNSWESERGKNLLFSILTCPQNIAIAGQYVLSMAGALALKAALDRYTDHITLKWPNDIYWRDRKISGTL
;
A
#
# COMPACT_ATOMS: atom_id res chain seq x y z
N MET A 1 -4.02 -11.09 -11.46
CA MET A 1 -2.95 -10.08 -11.38
C MET A 1 -3.29 -9.09 -10.28
N ASP A 2 -2.33 -8.63 -9.55
CA ASP A 2 -2.50 -7.55 -8.60
C ASP A 2 -1.89 -6.24 -9.14
N THR A 3 -2.09 -5.14 -8.42
CA THR A 3 -1.61 -3.83 -8.86
C THR A 3 -0.08 -3.75 -8.85
N ILE A 4 0.60 -4.53 -8.01
CA ILE A 4 2.07 -4.57 -7.97
C ILE A 4 2.61 -5.22 -9.23
N ASP A 5 2.02 -6.35 -9.65
CA ASP A 5 2.44 -7.03 -10.88
C ASP A 5 2.30 -6.13 -12.09
N PHE A 6 1.23 -5.35 -12.15
CA PHE A 6 1.04 -4.38 -13.22
C PHE A 6 2.17 -3.37 -13.26
N LEU A 7 2.54 -2.81 -12.11
CA LEU A 7 3.58 -1.78 -12.04
C LEU A 7 4.99 -2.31 -12.32
N LYS A 8 5.24 -3.60 -12.13
CA LYS A 8 6.55 -4.19 -12.45
C LYS A 8 6.94 -4.03 -13.91
N HIS A 9 5.97 -3.90 -14.79
CA HIS A 9 6.19 -3.73 -16.23
C HIS A 9 6.18 -2.27 -16.67
N TYR A 10 5.98 -1.35 -15.74
CA TYR A 10 5.92 0.08 -16.04
C TYR A 10 7.29 0.72 -15.87
N ARG A 11 7.63 1.64 -16.77
CA ARG A 11 8.87 2.42 -16.68
C ARG A 11 8.51 3.90 -16.60
N PRO A 12 8.81 4.59 -15.50
CA PRO A 12 8.57 6.03 -15.39
C PRO A 12 9.49 6.79 -16.34
N VAL A 13 8.97 7.88 -16.91
CA VAL A 13 9.71 8.75 -17.83
C VAL A 13 10.76 9.57 -17.07
N SER A 14 10.46 9.95 -15.84
CA SER A 14 11.33 10.76 -14.99
C SER A 14 11.43 10.15 -13.59
N PRO A 15 12.60 10.27 -12.92
CA PRO A 15 12.71 9.83 -11.53
C PRO A 15 11.80 10.58 -10.56
N LYS A 16 11.25 11.72 -10.97
CA LYS A 16 10.30 12.49 -10.17
C LYS A 16 8.86 12.03 -10.34
N ASP A 17 8.59 11.14 -11.28
CA ASP A 17 7.25 10.65 -11.52
C ASP A 17 6.77 9.82 -10.33
N MET A 18 5.51 10.00 -10.02
CA MET A 18 4.79 9.15 -9.07
C MET A 18 3.62 8.53 -9.84
N ILE A 19 3.59 7.22 -9.91
CA ILE A 19 2.60 6.50 -10.70
C ILE A 19 1.67 5.77 -9.75
N LEU A 20 0.39 6.03 -9.90
CA LEU A 20 -0.66 5.36 -9.14
C LEU A 20 -1.40 4.40 -10.07
N VAL A 21 -1.55 3.17 -9.66
CA VAL A 21 -2.46 2.23 -10.31
C VAL A 21 -3.51 1.76 -9.32
N THR A 22 -4.75 1.72 -9.77
CA THR A 22 -5.89 1.24 -8.97
C THR A 22 -6.60 0.13 -9.70
N ALA A 23 -7.31 -0.71 -8.96
CA ALA A 23 -8.11 -1.78 -9.52
C ALA A 23 -9.41 -1.92 -8.74
N ASP A 24 -10.47 -2.34 -9.42
CA ASP A 24 -11.73 -2.68 -8.76
C ASP A 24 -11.69 -4.06 -8.14
N PHE A 25 -10.83 -4.92 -8.66
CA PHE A 25 -10.68 -6.29 -8.20
C PHE A 25 -9.30 -6.83 -8.55
N GLN A 26 -8.74 -7.66 -7.70
CA GLN A 26 -7.49 -8.39 -7.94
C GLN A 26 -7.76 -9.89 -7.97
N THR A 27 -7.27 -10.56 -9.01
CA THR A 27 -7.41 -12.01 -9.15
C THR A 27 -6.34 -12.78 -8.38
N ALA A 28 -5.24 -12.12 -8.04
CA ALA A 28 -4.10 -12.72 -7.37
C ALA A 28 -3.50 -11.75 -6.36
N GLY A 29 -4.35 -11.19 -5.48
CA GLY A 29 -3.89 -10.31 -4.42
C GLY A 29 -2.97 -11.04 -3.45
N ARG A 30 -1.91 -10.36 -3.03
CA ARG A 30 -0.87 -10.95 -2.16
C ARG A 30 -0.78 -10.21 -0.83
N GLY A 31 -0.53 -10.99 0.22
CA GLY A 31 -0.09 -10.48 1.51
C GLY A 31 1.39 -10.80 1.72
N GLN A 32 1.88 -10.56 2.90
CA GLN A 32 3.24 -10.89 3.27
C GLN A 32 3.40 -12.39 3.46
N ALA A 33 4.64 -12.89 3.29
CA ALA A 33 5.03 -14.26 3.58
C ALA A 33 4.18 -15.31 2.87
N GLY A 34 3.84 -15.05 1.59
CA GLY A 34 3.08 -16.01 0.78
C GLY A 34 1.58 -16.01 1.03
N ASN A 35 1.08 -15.14 1.90
CA ASN A 35 -0.35 -15.02 2.12
C ASN A 35 -1.05 -14.39 0.92
N SER A 36 -2.29 -14.76 0.72
CA SER A 36 -3.15 -14.12 -0.26
C SER A 36 -3.93 -12.96 0.37
N TRP A 37 -4.38 -12.05 -0.47
CA TRP A 37 -5.26 -10.96 -0.08
C TRP A 37 -6.51 -10.97 -0.93
N GLU A 38 -7.65 -11.12 -0.31
CA GLU A 38 -8.93 -11.17 -0.98
C GLU A 38 -9.81 -10.00 -0.59
N SER A 39 -10.59 -9.51 -1.55
CA SER A 39 -11.52 -8.42 -1.34
C SER A 39 -12.67 -8.52 -2.33
N GLU A 40 -13.83 -8.00 -1.95
CA GLU A 40 -14.99 -7.98 -2.82
C GLU A 40 -14.79 -6.93 -3.93
N ARG A 41 -15.25 -7.28 -5.14
CA ARG A 41 -15.17 -6.40 -6.30
C ARG A 41 -15.89 -5.09 -6.02
N GLY A 42 -15.19 -3.98 -6.30
CA GLY A 42 -15.77 -2.64 -6.25
C GLY A 42 -16.04 -2.08 -4.86
N LYS A 43 -15.62 -2.78 -3.79
CA LYS A 43 -15.89 -2.34 -2.42
C LYS A 43 -14.66 -1.93 -1.64
N ASN A 44 -13.49 -1.96 -2.27
CA ASN A 44 -12.22 -1.67 -1.61
C ASN A 44 -11.36 -0.76 -2.46
N LEU A 45 -10.45 -0.09 -1.82
CA LEU A 45 -9.40 0.67 -2.50
C LEU A 45 -8.20 -0.25 -2.68
N LEU A 46 -8.02 -0.74 -3.90
CA LEU A 46 -6.90 -1.57 -4.28
C LEU A 46 -5.98 -0.72 -5.14
N PHE A 47 -4.78 -0.42 -4.63
CA PHE A 47 -3.88 0.46 -5.35
C PHE A 47 -2.43 0.17 -5.01
N SER A 48 -1.56 0.56 -5.91
CA SER A 48 -0.13 0.60 -5.71
C SER A 48 0.43 1.90 -6.23
N ILE A 49 1.49 2.38 -5.61
CA ILE A 49 2.18 3.59 -6.00
C ILE A 49 3.61 3.22 -6.35
N LEU A 50 4.04 3.56 -7.55
CA LEU A 50 5.43 3.48 -7.97
C LEU A 50 6.07 4.84 -7.80
N THR A 51 7.16 4.90 -7.07
CA THR A 51 7.93 6.11 -6.87
C THR A 51 9.41 5.77 -6.91
N CYS A 52 10.24 6.75 -7.25
CA CYS A 52 11.69 6.59 -7.32
C CYS A 52 12.33 7.49 -6.27
N PRO A 53 12.32 7.10 -4.98
CA PRO A 53 12.90 7.93 -3.94
C PRO A 53 14.41 8.04 -4.13
N GLN A 54 14.94 9.24 -3.92
CA GLN A 54 16.37 9.51 -4.03
C GLN A 54 16.99 9.63 -2.65
N ASN A 55 18.28 9.33 -2.56
CA ASN A 55 19.06 9.44 -1.31
C ASN A 55 18.57 8.50 -0.19
N ILE A 56 17.88 7.43 -0.54
CA ILE A 56 17.49 6.41 0.43
C ILE A 56 18.21 5.11 0.08
N ALA A 57 19.02 4.62 1.01
CA ALA A 57 19.73 3.36 0.85
C ALA A 57 18.75 2.17 0.92
N ILE A 58 19.10 1.08 0.25
CA ILE A 58 18.30 -0.16 0.30
C ILE A 58 18.05 -0.62 1.73
N ALA A 59 19.06 -0.49 2.60
CA ALA A 59 18.94 -0.84 4.02
C ALA A 59 17.92 0.03 4.77
N GLY A 60 17.55 1.19 4.22
CA GLY A 60 16.56 2.08 4.81
C GLY A 60 15.14 1.91 4.28
N GLN A 61 14.87 0.87 3.50
CA GLN A 61 13.54 0.68 2.89
C GLN A 61 12.43 0.51 3.92
N TYR A 62 12.72 0.01 5.10
CA TYR A 62 11.72 -0.10 6.16
C TYR A 62 11.20 1.28 6.59
N VAL A 63 12.00 2.34 6.43
CA VAL A 63 11.57 3.72 6.71
C VAL A 63 10.47 4.13 5.73
N LEU A 64 10.56 3.70 4.47
CA LEU A 64 9.51 3.95 3.48
C LEU A 64 8.20 3.26 3.86
N SER A 65 8.27 2.02 4.33
CA SER A 65 7.11 1.31 4.84
C SER A 65 6.46 2.04 6.01
N MET A 66 7.27 2.50 6.95
CA MET A 66 6.77 3.25 8.11
C MET A 66 6.14 4.58 7.68
N ALA A 67 6.81 5.31 6.79
CA ALA A 67 6.28 6.57 6.27
C ALA A 67 4.95 6.36 5.54
N GLY A 68 4.86 5.30 4.74
CA GLY A 68 3.62 4.94 4.06
C GLY A 68 2.48 4.64 5.03
N ALA A 69 2.76 3.86 6.06
CA ALA A 69 1.77 3.52 7.07
C ALA A 69 1.29 4.77 7.84
N LEU A 70 2.21 5.64 8.20
CA LEU A 70 1.88 6.91 8.87
C LEU A 70 1.05 7.82 7.96
N ALA A 71 1.39 7.87 6.68
CA ALA A 71 0.64 8.65 5.70
C ALA A 71 -0.80 8.14 5.55
N LEU A 72 -0.98 6.84 5.48
CA LEU A 72 -2.31 6.23 5.43
C LEU A 72 -3.11 6.53 6.68
N LYS A 73 -2.49 6.41 7.86
CA LYS A 73 -3.15 6.74 9.11
C LYS A 73 -3.58 8.21 9.13
N ALA A 74 -2.68 9.12 8.74
CA ALA A 74 -2.98 10.54 8.70
C ALA A 74 -4.15 10.85 7.77
N ALA A 75 -4.20 10.19 6.61
CA ALA A 75 -5.31 10.34 5.67
C ALA A 75 -6.63 9.84 6.26
N LEU A 76 -6.61 8.66 6.90
CA LEU A 76 -7.80 8.05 7.47
C LEU A 76 -8.29 8.79 8.72
N ASP A 77 -7.39 9.35 9.51
CA ASP A 77 -7.75 10.14 10.70
C ASP A 77 -8.62 11.36 10.35
N ARG A 78 -8.60 11.79 9.10
CA ARG A 78 -9.44 12.89 8.62
C ARG A 78 -10.90 12.48 8.46
N TYR A 79 -11.19 11.18 8.41
CA TYR A 79 -12.52 10.66 8.11
C TYR A 79 -13.15 9.90 9.25
N THR A 80 -12.34 9.35 10.15
CA THR A 80 -12.85 8.53 11.23
C THR A 80 -11.89 8.53 12.42
N ASP A 81 -12.40 8.17 13.59
CA ASP A 81 -11.61 7.96 14.80
C ASP A 81 -11.21 6.49 14.92
N HIS A 82 -10.39 6.17 15.92
CA HIS A 82 -10.02 4.80 16.29
C HIS A 82 -9.14 4.07 15.26
N ILE A 83 -8.33 4.85 14.52
CA ILE A 83 -7.34 4.28 13.61
C ILE A 83 -6.06 3.99 14.38
N THR A 84 -5.56 2.77 14.29
CA THR A 84 -4.30 2.38 14.90
C THR A 84 -3.41 1.68 13.88
N LEU A 85 -2.11 1.80 14.09
CA LEU A 85 -1.10 1.09 13.31
C LEU A 85 -0.66 -0.14 14.08
N LYS A 86 -0.56 -1.25 13.36
CA LYS A 86 0.05 -2.46 13.87
C LYS A 86 1.25 -2.80 13.01
N TRP A 87 2.39 -2.87 13.66
CA TRP A 87 3.65 -3.17 12.99
C TRP A 87 3.57 -4.47 12.17
N PRO A 88 4.14 -4.54 10.98
CA PRO A 88 4.93 -3.47 10.34
C PRO A 88 4.11 -2.54 9.42
N ASN A 89 2.94 -2.94 8.96
CA ASN A 89 2.28 -2.25 7.86
C ASN A 89 0.75 -2.39 7.86
N ASP A 90 0.19 -2.82 8.98
CA ASP A 90 -1.25 -3.04 9.07
C ASP A 90 -1.94 -1.84 9.72
N ILE A 91 -3.13 -1.52 9.21
CA ILE A 91 -3.97 -0.48 9.79
C ILE A 91 -5.26 -1.12 10.27
N TYR A 92 -5.63 -0.76 11.49
CA TYR A 92 -6.84 -1.24 12.15
C TYR A 92 -7.79 -0.08 12.41
N TRP A 93 -9.06 -0.36 12.24
CA TRP A 93 -10.13 0.44 12.81
C TRP A 93 -10.71 -0.36 13.98
N ARG A 94 -10.49 0.18 15.19
CA ARG A 94 -10.78 -0.55 16.43
C ARG A 94 -10.04 -1.90 16.43
N ASP A 95 -10.75 -3.03 16.43
CA ASP A 95 -10.18 -4.37 16.46
C ASP A 95 -10.15 -5.04 15.07
N ARG A 96 -10.52 -4.32 14.01
CA ARG A 96 -10.61 -4.86 12.66
C ARG A 96 -9.50 -4.34 11.77
N LYS A 97 -8.82 -5.25 11.11
CA LYS A 97 -7.83 -4.89 10.09
C LYS A 97 -8.55 -4.36 8.85
N ILE A 98 -8.22 -3.13 8.48
CA ILE A 98 -8.84 -2.47 7.33
C ILE A 98 -7.86 -2.18 6.19
N SER A 99 -6.57 -2.30 6.42
CA SER A 99 -5.56 -2.08 5.39
C SER A 99 -4.32 -2.88 5.67
N GLY A 100 -3.69 -3.34 4.61
CA GLY A 100 -2.38 -3.94 4.59
C GLY A 100 -1.60 -3.40 3.41
N THR A 101 -0.30 -3.23 3.59
CA THR A 101 0.61 -2.73 2.54
C THR A 101 1.72 -3.74 2.33
N LEU A 102 2.04 -3.99 1.07
CA LEU A 102 3.09 -4.92 0.68
C LEU A 102 4.29 -4.17 0.11
#